data_c0f6af6460a7074de3901636235162f7
#
_entry.id   c0f6af6460a7074de3901636235162f7
#
_cell.length_a   1.000
_cell.length_b   1.000
_cell.length_c   1.000
_cell.angle_alpha   90.00
_cell.angle_beta   90.00
_cell.angle_gamma   90.00
#
_symmetry.space_group_name_H-M   'P 1'
#
loop_
_entity.id
_entity.type
_entity.pdbx_description
1 polymer ?
#
loop_
_entity_poly.entity_id
_entity_poly.type
_entity_poly.pdbx_seq_one_letter_code
_entity_poly.pdbx_strand_id
1 'polypeptide(L)'
;MKHIRKKIDWQANRILSKLNYVVHTDAVKTYIVPTLTEEQKKFVYAEEADVLNVALFGMTVKEWRKSNPELAKNGNIRDYTDLLHLVILNNLQNTNAELIEEEVPQSERLVRLNNSA
;
A
#
# COMPACT_ATOMS: atom_id res chain seq x y z
N MET A 1 6.02 15.15 -26.82
CA MET A 1 6.26 15.57 -25.47
C MET A 1 6.00 14.47 -24.47
N LYS A 2 6.70 13.37 -24.66
CA LYS A 2 6.57 12.15 -23.84
C LYS A 2 6.91 12.37 -22.37
N HIS A 3 7.88 13.26 -22.05
CA HIS A 3 8.29 13.53 -20.67
C HIS A 3 7.22 14.23 -19.82
N ILE A 4 6.51 15.20 -20.41
CA ILE A 4 5.44 15.93 -19.71
C ILE A 4 4.28 14.98 -19.43
N ARG A 5 3.90 14.16 -20.41
CA ARG A 5 2.81 13.17 -20.26
C ARG A 5 3.15 12.16 -19.15
N LYS A 6 4.35 11.60 -19.12
CA LYS A 6 4.78 10.66 -18.09
C LYS A 6 4.76 11.28 -16.70
N LYS A 7 5.18 12.54 -16.58
CA LYS A 7 5.15 13.25 -15.30
C LYS A 7 3.72 13.49 -14.83
N ILE A 8 2.82 13.89 -15.71
CA ILE A 8 1.40 14.10 -15.40
C ILE A 8 0.76 12.77 -14.99
N ASP A 9 1.03 11.70 -15.73
CA ASP A 9 0.52 10.37 -15.43
C ASP A 9 1.02 9.88 -14.07
N TRP A 10 2.31 10.10 -13.76
CA TRP A 10 2.88 9.75 -12.47
C TRP A 10 2.21 10.52 -11.33
N GLN A 11 2.04 11.84 -11.48
CA GLN A 11 1.39 12.68 -10.47
C GLN A 11 -0.07 12.30 -10.27
N ALA A 12 -0.82 12.04 -11.35
CA ALA A 12 -2.20 11.61 -11.29
C ALA A 12 -2.32 10.27 -10.54
N ASN A 13 -1.46 9.30 -10.84
CA ASN A 13 -1.45 8.02 -10.17
C ASN A 13 -1.00 8.12 -8.71
N ARG A 14 -0.11 9.05 -8.37
CA ARG A 14 0.28 9.30 -6.98
C ARG A 14 -0.88 9.87 -6.17
N ILE A 15 -1.68 10.77 -6.74
CA ILE A 15 -2.89 11.30 -6.12
C ILE A 15 -3.92 10.17 -5.95
N LEU A 16 -4.13 9.37 -6.99
CA LEU A 16 -5.05 8.22 -6.94
C LEU A 16 -4.61 7.22 -5.86
N SER A 17 -3.32 6.97 -5.73
CA SER A 17 -2.75 6.12 -4.69
C SER A 17 -3.11 6.60 -3.29
N LYS A 18 -3.07 7.92 -3.06
CA LYS A 18 -3.47 8.51 -1.76
C LYS A 18 -4.96 8.32 -1.50
N LEU A 19 -5.81 8.50 -2.50
CA LEU A 19 -7.25 8.29 -2.38
C LEU A 19 -7.58 6.81 -2.13
N ASN A 20 -6.94 5.91 -2.85
CA ASN A 20 -7.12 4.47 -2.66
C ASN A 20 -6.61 4.01 -1.29
N TYR A 21 -5.60 4.68 -0.74
CA TYR A 21 -5.14 4.40 0.61
C TYR A 21 -6.22 4.71 1.65
N VAL A 22 -7.00 5.77 1.45
CA VAL A 22 -8.15 6.08 2.32
C VAL A 22 -9.18 4.96 2.25
N VAL A 23 -9.52 4.48 1.06
CA VAL A 23 -10.45 3.35 0.87
C VAL A 23 -9.93 2.11 1.60
N HIS A 24 -8.66 1.80 1.45
CA HIS A 24 -8.01 0.69 2.12
C HIS A 24 -8.06 0.83 3.66
N THR A 25 -7.74 2.02 4.16
CA THR A 25 -7.78 2.32 5.59
C THR A 25 -9.19 2.21 6.16
N ASP A 26 -10.20 2.67 5.41
CA ASP A 26 -11.60 2.54 5.81
C ASP A 26 -12.05 1.07 5.88
N ALA A 27 -11.60 0.23 4.96
CA ALA A 27 -11.87 -1.21 5.00
C ALA A 27 -11.25 -1.85 6.25
N VAL A 28 -10.02 -1.51 6.58
CA VAL A 28 -9.34 -1.97 7.81
C VAL A 28 -10.15 -1.55 9.04
N LYS A 29 -10.55 -0.29 9.10
CA LYS A 29 -11.32 0.26 10.23
C LYS A 29 -12.65 -0.45 10.40
N THR A 30 -13.36 -0.71 9.31
CA THR A 30 -14.71 -1.27 9.33
C THR A 30 -14.72 -2.77 9.62
N TYR A 31 -13.81 -3.53 9.01
CA TYR A 31 -13.86 -4.99 9.01
C TYR A 31 -12.81 -5.67 9.88
N ILE A 32 -11.68 -5.04 10.12
CA ILE A 32 -10.59 -5.64 10.91
C ILE A 32 -10.53 -5.10 12.34
N VAL A 33 -10.52 -3.78 12.51
CA VAL A 33 -10.38 -3.15 13.83
C VAL A 33 -11.37 -3.68 14.87
N PRO A 34 -12.68 -3.89 14.56
CA PRO A 34 -13.63 -4.40 15.54
C PRO A 34 -13.33 -5.80 16.07
N THR A 35 -12.49 -6.57 15.36
CA THR A 35 -12.11 -7.94 15.77
C THR A 35 -10.87 -8.00 16.65
N LEU A 36 -10.22 -6.85 16.87
CA LEU A 36 -8.91 -6.77 17.53
C LEU A 36 -9.00 -6.39 19.00
N THR A 37 -7.98 -6.82 19.78
CA THR A 37 -7.74 -6.32 21.14
C THR A 37 -7.16 -4.91 21.07
N GLU A 38 -7.19 -4.18 22.18
CA GLU A 38 -6.61 -2.82 22.26
C GLU A 38 -5.11 -2.82 21.91
N GLU A 39 -4.37 -3.86 22.30
CA GLU A 39 -2.95 -3.99 21.96
C GLU A 39 -2.75 -4.16 20.45
N GLN A 40 -3.56 -4.98 19.81
CA GLN A 40 -3.48 -5.22 18.35
C GLN A 40 -3.84 -3.97 17.53
N LYS A 41 -4.78 -3.15 18.02
CA LYS A 41 -5.20 -1.93 17.33
C LYS A 41 -4.08 -0.92 17.15
N LYS A 42 -3.06 -0.93 18.01
CA LYS A 42 -1.94 0.03 17.94
C LYS A 42 -1.14 -0.08 16.65
N PHE A 43 -1.06 -1.27 16.06
CA PHE A 43 -0.19 -1.57 14.94
C PHE A 43 -0.91 -1.98 13.67
N VAL A 44 -2.24 -2.15 13.70
CA VAL A 44 -3.00 -2.75 12.59
C VAL A 44 -2.84 -1.99 11.27
N TYR A 45 -2.88 -0.67 11.30
CA TYR A 45 -2.78 0.13 10.06
C TYR A 45 -1.40 0.01 9.45
N ALA A 46 -0.34 0.00 10.26
CA ALA A 46 1.02 -0.19 9.77
C ALA A 46 1.21 -1.60 9.21
N GLU A 47 0.71 -2.62 9.89
CA GLU A 47 0.79 -4.01 9.43
C GLU A 47 0.05 -4.22 8.11
N GLU A 48 -1.14 -3.65 7.98
CA GLU A 48 -1.93 -3.76 6.75
C GLU A 48 -1.29 -2.98 5.59
N ALA A 49 -0.67 -1.84 5.86
CA ALA A 49 0.10 -1.11 4.86
C ALA A 49 1.33 -1.91 4.41
N ASP A 50 1.99 -2.61 5.33
CA ASP A 50 3.13 -3.46 5.03
C ASP A 50 2.76 -4.63 4.12
N VAL A 51 1.55 -5.18 4.23
CA VAL A 51 1.07 -6.22 3.30
C VAL A 51 1.18 -5.73 1.85
N LEU A 52 0.75 -4.51 1.56
CA LEU A 52 0.83 -3.92 0.23
C LEU A 52 2.28 -3.68 -0.21
N ASN A 53 3.09 -3.13 0.68
CA ASN A 53 4.50 -2.82 0.37
C ASN A 53 5.32 -4.09 0.13
N VAL A 54 5.12 -5.12 0.93
CA VAL A 54 5.80 -6.41 0.75
C VAL A 54 5.33 -7.10 -0.53
N ALA A 55 4.03 -7.07 -0.81
CA ALA A 55 3.50 -7.68 -2.04
C ALA A 55 4.06 -7.02 -3.31
N LEU A 56 4.25 -5.71 -3.30
CA LEU A 56 4.68 -4.95 -4.48
C LEU A 56 6.19 -4.77 -4.54
N PHE A 57 6.81 -4.36 -3.43
CA PHE A 57 8.22 -3.96 -3.39
C PHE A 57 9.14 -5.01 -2.76
N GLY A 58 8.57 -6.06 -2.17
CA GLY A 58 9.35 -7.11 -1.48
C GLY A 58 9.94 -6.66 -0.15
N MET A 59 9.54 -5.51 0.39
CA MET A 59 10.03 -4.97 1.65
C MET A 59 9.00 -4.07 2.33
N THR A 60 9.14 -3.91 3.64
CA THR A 60 8.34 -2.97 4.41
C THR A 60 8.89 -1.55 4.27
N VAL A 61 8.10 -0.53 4.65
CA VAL A 61 8.57 0.87 4.69
C VAL A 61 9.77 1.00 5.63
N LYS A 62 9.74 0.33 6.78
CA LYS A 62 10.85 0.35 7.74
C LYS A 62 12.14 -0.17 7.13
N GLU A 63 12.08 -1.30 6.42
CA GLU A 63 13.23 -1.89 5.72
C GLU A 63 13.75 -0.95 4.64
N TRP A 64 12.88 -0.36 3.85
CA TRP A 64 13.26 0.60 2.81
C TRP A 64 13.93 1.84 3.40
N ARG A 65 13.38 2.42 4.47
CA ARG A 65 13.95 3.59 5.13
C ARG A 65 15.34 3.31 5.68
N LYS A 66 15.53 2.13 6.24
CA LYS A 66 16.83 1.68 6.74
C LYS A 66 17.89 1.56 5.63
N SER A 67 17.45 1.09 4.46
CA SER A 67 18.33 0.93 3.28
C SER A 67 18.54 2.24 2.50
N ASN A 68 17.69 3.24 2.68
CA ASN A 68 17.70 4.50 1.94
C ASN A 68 17.56 5.72 2.87
N PRO A 69 18.48 5.91 3.82
CA PRO A 69 18.32 6.93 4.86
C PRO A 69 18.25 8.36 4.31
N GLU A 70 18.95 8.66 3.23
CA GLU A 70 18.94 10.00 2.63
C GLU A 70 17.59 10.29 1.94
N LEU A 71 17.08 9.36 1.17
CA LEU A 71 15.77 9.52 0.52
C LEU A 71 14.65 9.57 1.54
N ALA A 72 14.76 8.80 2.64
CA ALA A 72 13.75 8.73 3.69
C ALA A 72 13.56 10.06 4.45
N LYS A 73 14.51 10.97 4.39
CA LYS A 73 14.38 12.31 4.98
C LYS A 73 13.32 13.16 4.29
N ASN A 74 13.07 12.92 2.99
CA ASN A 74 12.20 13.75 2.15
C ASN A 74 10.95 13.04 1.64
N GLY A 75 10.74 11.79 2.03
CA GLY A 75 9.58 11.02 1.57
C GLY A 75 9.67 9.55 1.98
N ASN A 76 8.87 8.72 1.33
CA ASN A 76 8.88 7.28 1.54
C ASN A 76 8.93 6.53 0.20
N ILE A 77 8.93 5.20 0.25
CA ILE A 77 9.10 4.35 -0.93
C ILE A 77 8.15 4.71 -2.08
N ARG A 78 6.91 5.12 -1.78
CA ARG A 78 5.90 5.45 -2.81
C ARG A 78 6.22 6.74 -3.55
N ASP A 79 6.97 7.65 -2.95
CA ASP A 79 7.35 8.92 -3.56
C ASP A 79 8.48 8.76 -4.58
N TYR A 80 9.23 7.65 -4.50
CA TYR A 80 10.38 7.36 -5.36
C TYR A 80 10.15 6.19 -6.33
N THR A 81 8.93 5.67 -6.39
CA THR A 81 8.59 4.56 -7.27
C THR A 81 8.25 5.06 -8.68
N ASP A 82 8.31 4.17 -9.67
CA ASP A 82 7.97 4.48 -11.05
C ASP A 82 6.46 4.39 -11.31
N LEU A 83 6.04 4.82 -12.51
CA LEU A 83 4.64 4.82 -12.91
C LEU A 83 4.03 3.42 -12.92
N LEU A 84 4.76 2.42 -13.42
CA LEU A 84 4.26 1.05 -13.48
C LEU A 84 3.92 0.52 -12.07
N HIS A 85 4.82 0.72 -11.11
CA HIS A 85 4.59 0.29 -9.74
C HIS A 85 3.45 1.07 -9.07
N LEU A 86 3.27 2.36 -9.39
CA LEU A 86 2.13 3.14 -8.89
C LEU A 86 0.79 2.59 -9.41
N VAL A 87 0.73 2.22 -10.68
CA VAL A 87 -0.49 1.62 -11.27
C VAL A 87 -0.80 0.29 -10.58
N ILE A 88 0.21 -0.54 -10.39
CA ILE A 88 0.04 -1.83 -9.69
C ILE A 88 -0.40 -1.58 -8.24
N LEU A 89 0.20 -0.62 -7.54
CA LEU A 89 -0.17 -0.27 -6.17
C LEU A 89 -1.65 0.14 -6.08
N ASN A 90 -2.14 0.95 -7.02
CA ASN A 90 -3.54 1.35 -7.06
C ASN A 90 -4.46 0.14 -7.16
N ASN A 91 -4.12 -0.80 -8.03
CA ASN A 91 -4.88 -2.04 -8.18
C ASN A 91 -4.82 -2.91 -6.93
N LEU A 92 -3.65 -3.05 -6.31
CA LEU A 92 -3.48 -3.83 -5.09
C LEU A 92 -4.25 -3.23 -3.90
N GLN A 93 -4.26 -1.92 -3.76
CA GLN A 93 -5.02 -1.24 -2.70
C GLN A 93 -6.51 -1.54 -2.81
N ASN A 94 -7.07 -1.45 -4.00
CA ASN A 94 -8.48 -1.74 -4.24
C ASN A 94 -8.80 -3.23 -4.05
N THR A 95 -7.96 -4.11 -4.58
CA THR A 95 -8.12 -5.56 -4.43
C THR A 95 -8.04 -5.96 -2.95
N ASN A 96 -7.08 -5.41 -2.22
CA ASN A 96 -6.94 -5.73 -0.80
C ASN A 96 -8.14 -5.24 0.01
N ALA A 97 -8.68 -4.05 -0.30
CA ALA A 97 -9.89 -3.55 0.35
C ALA A 97 -11.07 -4.50 0.15
N GLU A 98 -11.25 -5.02 -1.07
CA GLU A 98 -12.29 -6.01 -1.38
C GLU A 98 -12.08 -7.32 -0.62
N LEU A 99 -10.83 -7.81 -0.55
CA LEU A 99 -10.51 -9.03 0.19
C LEU A 99 -10.74 -8.87 1.69
N ILE A 100 -10.46 -7.70 2.25
CA ILE A 100 -10.75 -7.37 3.65
C ILE A 100 -12.26 -7.40 3.89
N GLU A 101 -13.04 -6.80 3.00
CA GLU A 101 -14.51 -6.80 3.07
C GLU A 101 -15.06 -8.22 3.01
N GLU A 102 -14.45 -9.10 2.23
CA GLU A 102 -14.80 -10.53 2.15
C GLU A 102 -14.24 -11.36 3.31
N GLU A 103 -13.59 -10.72 4.29
CA GLU A 103 -13.04 -11.35 5.48
C GLU A 103 -11.93 -12.39 5.19
N VAL A 104 -11.17 -12.19 4.12
CA VAL A 104 -10.03 -13.05 3.79
C VAL A 104 -8.88 -12.78 4.77
N PRO A 105 -8.30 -13.82 5.41
CA PRO A 105 -7.19 -13.63 6.35
C PRO A 105 -5.95 -12.97 5.71
N GLN A 106 -5.21 -12.21 6.52
CA GLN A 106 -4.03 -11.46 6.06
C GLN A 106 -3.01 -12.33 5.33
N SER A 107 -2.70 -13.51 5.85
CA SER A 107 -1.73 -14.43 5.22
C SER A 107 -2.16 -14.84 3.82
N GLU A 108 -3.45 -15.12 3.62
CA GLU A 108 -4.01 -15.48 2.32
C GLU A 108 -4.05 -14.26 1.39
N ARG A 109 -4.39 -13.07 1.93
CA ARG A 109 -4.36 -11.85 1.16
C ARG A 109 -2.97 -11.54 0.61
N LEU A 110 -1.93 -11.70 1.43
CA LEU A 110 -0.55 -11.47 1.00
C LEU A 110 -0.18 -12.39 -0.18
N VAL A 111 -0.54 -13.66 -0.12
CA VAL A 111 -0.29 -14.61 -1.22
C VAL A 111 -0.99 -14.17 -2.49
N ARG A 112 -2.29 -13.84 -2.40
CA ARG A 112 -3.07 -13.41 -3.57
C ARG A 112 -2.54 -12.11 -4.17
N LEU A 113 -2.20 -11.13 -3.35
CA LEU A 113 -1.67 -9.85 -3.80
C LEU A 113 -0.29 -10.01 -4.44
N ASN A 114 0.56 -10.82 -3.87
CA ASN A 114 1.89 -11.12 -4.42
C ASN A 114 1.79 -11.79 -5.79
N ASN A 115 0.84 -12.68 -5.97
CA ASN A 115 0.61 -13.34 -7.27
C ASN A 115 0.03 -12.39 -8.32
N SER A 116 -0.67 -11.33 -7.89
CA SER A 116 -1.27 -10.33 -8.77
C SER A 116 -0.30 -9.20 -9.14
N ALA A 117 0.74 -9.01 -8.37
CA ALA A 117 1.77 -8.01 -8.61
C ALA A 117 2.82 -8.47 -9.68
#